data_43323835c453fd1bcf423730dcc5fc12
#
_entry.id   43323835c453fd1bcf423730dcc5fc12
#
_cell.length_a   1.000
_cell.length_b   1.000
_cell.length_c   1.000
_cell.angle_alpha   90.00
_cell.angle_beta   90.00
_cell.angle_gamma   90.00
#
_symmetry.space_group_name_H-M   'P 1'
#
loop_
_entity.id
_entity.type
_entity.pdbx_description
1 polymer ?
#
loop_
_entity_poly.entity_id
_entity_poly.type
_entity_poly.pdbx_seq_one_letter_code
_entity_poly.pdbx_strand_id
1 'polypeptide(L)'
;MKRNVYRILGCFLFAFTLCIMTPSFAKASVKNIPQTKTSGTYVGNVDLTGDENADSVIIRTTPDQEGWYINRFTIYLNGKRITEISLRDHDCYYLVVKYAKMNKQHAFIQIIGRGENDYVTYNEIFTYNKKSNQFRVVKSFNNRSSYAEEIVT
;
A
#
# COMPACT_ATOMS: atom_id res chain seq x y z
N MET A 1 -10.14 34.50 -51.02
CA MET A 1 -8.94 34.01 -50.31
C MET A 1 -8.97 34.18 -48.80
N LYS A 2 -9.74 35.07 -48.17
CA LYS A 2 -9.74 35.29 -46.71
C LYS A 2 -10.44 34.19 -45.86
N ARG A 3 -11.37 33.44 -46.43
CA ARG A 3 -12.20 32.46 -45.69
C ARG A 3 -11.46 31.15 -45.31
N ASN A 4 -10.40 30.80 -46.03
CA ASN A 4 -9.65 29.57 -45.80
C ASN A 4 -8.57 29.74 -44.73
N VAL A 5 -8.07 30.94 -44.49
CA VAL A 5 -7.04 31.24 -43.50
C VAL A 5 -7.58 31.05 -42.08
N TYR A 6 -8.84 31.45 -41.82
CA TYR A 6 -9.43 31.27 -40.47
C TYR A 6 -9.75 29.81 -40.14
N ARG A 7 -10.03 28.97 -41.16
CA ARG A 7 -10.23 27.52 -40.94
C ARG A 7 -8.92 26.80 -40.57
N ILE A 8 -7.83 27.20 -41.21
CA ILE A 8 -6.50 26.61 -40.91
C ILE A 8 -6.02 27.09 -39.55
N LEU A 9 -6.22 28.37 -39.20
CA LEU A 9 -5.85 28.90 -37.88
C LEU A 9 -6.65 28.26 -36.74
N GLY A 10 -7.97 28.01 -36.96
CA GLY A 10 -8.82 27.33 -35.96
C GLY A 10 -8.41 25.90 -35.70
N CYS A 11 -7.99 25.14 -36.74
CA CYS A 11 -7.49 23.78 -36.59
C CYS A 11 -6.15 23.72 -35.84
N PHE A 12 -5.25 24.67 -36.06
CA PHE A 12 -3.96 24.74 -35.35
C PHE A 12 -4.14 25.11 -33.88
N LEU A 13 -5.05 26.01 -33.54
CA LEU A 13 -5.35 26.34 -32.14
C LEU A 13 -5.99 25.16 -31.39
N PHE A 14 -6.86 24.38 -32.04
CA PHE A 14 -7.49 23.22 -31.44
C PHE A 14 -6.51 22.06 -31.26
N ALA A 15 -5.58 21.85 -32.20
CA ALA A 15 -4.53 20.85 -32.07
C ALA A 15 -3.51 21.19 -30.96
N PHE A 16 -3.20 22.48 -30.76
CA PHE A 16 -2.27 22.93 -29.73
C PHE A 16 -2.86 22.83 -28.33
N THR A 17 -4.19 22.99 -28.16
CA THR A 17 -4.84 22.83 -26.85
C THR A 17 -4.98 21.36 -26.42
N LEU A 18 -5.02 20.42 -27.38
CA LEU A 18 -5.06 18.98 -27.08
C LEU A 18 -3.70 18.39 -26.66
N CYS A 19 -2.59 19.02 -27.07
CA CYS A 19 -1.25 18.56 -26.70
C CYS A 19 -0.80 18.93 -25.27
N ILE A 20 -1.54 19.80 -24.57
CA ILE A 20 -1.11 20.27 -23.22
C ILE A 20 -1.75 19.44 -22.08
N MET A 21 -2.69 18.55 -22.39
CA MET A 21 -3.23 17.62 -21.39
C MET A 21 -2.40 16.34 -21.36
N THR A 22 -1.12 16.44 -21.04
CA THR A 22 -0.41 15.29 -20.52
C THR A 22 -1.04 14.94 -19.17
N PRO A 23 -1.61 13.73 -19.01
CA PRO A 23 -2.10 13.35 -17.71
C PRO A 23 -0.91 13.41 -16.75
N SER A 24 -0.94 14.35 -15.82
CA SER A 24 0.00 14.37 -14.71
C SER A 24 -0.30 13.12 -13.91
N PHE A 25 0.45 12.04 -14.15
CA PHE A 25 0.43 10.88 -13.29
C PHE A 25 0.93 11.34 -11.93
N ALA A 26 0.00 11.50 -10.99
CA ALA A 26 0.36 11.78 -9.62
C ALA A 26 1.32 10.68 -9.16
N LYS A 27 2.55 11.06 -8.83
CA LYS A 27 3.56 10.13 -8.35
C LYS A 27 3.03 9.48 -7.07
N ALA A 28 3.02 8.15 -7.01
CA ALA A 28 2.60 7.44 -5.81
C ALA A 28 3.49 7.84 -4.64
N SER A 29 2.88 8.19 -3.51
CA SER A 29 3.60 8.47 -2.28
C SER A 29 3.71 7.21 -1.44
N VAL A 30 4.93 6.79 -1.14
CA VAL A 30 5.20 5.65 -0.24
C VAL A 30 5.62 6.18 1.13
N LYS A 31 4.98 5.66 2.17
CA LYS A 31 5.25 6.01 3.55
C LYS A 31 5.41 4.74 4.39
N ASN A 32 6.47 4.67 5.19
CA ASN A 32 6.63 3.61 6.18
C ASN A 32 5.73 3.90 7.39
N ILE A 33 5.04 2.89 7.88
CA ILE A 33 4.32 2.92 9.14
C ILE A 33 5.31 2.53 10.24
N PRO A 34 5.63 3.40 11.19
CA PRO A 34 6.64 3.11 12.19
C PRO A 34 6.17 2.00 13.16
N GLN A 35 7.11 1.18 13.58
CA GLN A 35 6.89 0.25 14.68
C GLN A 35 6.87 1.00 16.01
N THR A 36 5.90 0.75 16.88
CA THR A 36 5.95 1.22 18.26
C THR A 36 6.85 0.30 19.08
N LYS A 37 7.63 0.86 20.00
CA LYS A 37 8.61 0.11 20.80
C LYS A 37 8.02 -0.95 21.76
N THR A 38 6.70 -0.94 21.94
CA THR A 38 6.01 -1.86 22.83
C THR A 38 5.29 -2.93 22.03
N SER A 39 5.73 -4.17 22.17
CA SER A 39 5.02 -5.41 21.82
C SER A 39 4.62 -5.62 20.34
N GLY A 40 5.51 -5.37 19.40
CA GLY A 40 5.26 -5.74 18.00
C GLY A 40 4.01 -5.07 17.39
N THR A 41 3.68 -3.87 17.82
CA THR A 41 2.55 -3.09 17.32
C THR A 41 3.05 -2.00 16.38
N TYR A 42 2.46 -1.94 15.19
CA TYR A 42 2.73 -0.93 14.17
C TYR A 42 1.54 0.01 14.10
N VAL A 43 1.77 1.31 14.25
CA VAL A 43 0.71 2.32 14.24
C VAL A 43 0.97 3.33 13.14
N GLY A 44 -0.03 3.60 12.33
CA GLY A 44 0.01 4.61 11.29
C GLY A 44 -1.30 5.37 11.19
N ASN A 45 -1.21 6.62 10.75
CA ASN A 45 -2.36 7.43 10.37
C ASN A 45 -2.26 7.68 8.87
N VAL A 46 -3.07 6.96 8.09
CA VAL A 46 -3.04 6.95 6.64
C VAL A 46 -4.47 6.82 6.10
N ASP A 47 -4.78 7.53 5.03
CA ASP A 47 -6.10 7.45 4.40
C ASP A 47 -6.21 6.19 3.54
N LEU A 48 -6.75 5.10 4.13
CA LEU A 48 -7.03 3.84 3.44
C LEU A 48 -8.45 3.77 2.89
N THR A 49 -9.36 4.52 3.49
CA THR A 49 -10.76 4.54 3.08
C THR A 49 -11.00 5.44 1.87
N GLY A 50 -10.05 6.30 1.51
CA GLY A 50 -10.14 7.21 0.37
C GLY A 50 -11.15 8.34 0.57
N ASP A 51 -11.39 8.75 1.83
CA ASP A 51 -12.27 9.86 2.18
C ASP A 51 -11.50 11.16 2.51
N GLU A 52 -10.18 11.15 2.26
CA GLU A 52 -9.24 12.24 2.52
C GLU A 52 -8.96 12.50 4.01
N ASN A 53 -9.55 11.72 4.91
CA ASN A 53 -9.23 11.76 6.32
C ASN A 53 -8.23 10.65 6.67
N ALA A 54 -7.39 10.90 7.65
CA ALA A 54 -6.45 9.89 8.12
C ALA A 54 -7.17 8.83 8.95
N ASP A 55 -7.11 7.57 8.51
CA ASP A 55 -7.56 6.42 9.27
C ASP A 55 -6.48 6.00 10.28
N SER A 56 -6.89 5.62 11.47
CA SER A 56 -6.00 4.96 12.43
C SER A 56 -5.83 3.49 12.04
N VAL A 57 -4.62 3.13 11.60
CA VAL A 57 -4.25 1.76 11.25
C VAL A 57 -3.35 1.20 12.32
N ILE A 58 -3.75 0.10 12.93
CA ILE A 58 -2.96 -0.60 13.94
C ILE A 58 -2.76 -2.04 13.48
N ILE A 59 -1.51 -2.48 13.39
CA ILE A 59 -1.16 -3.86 13.11
C ILE A 59 -0.52 -4.44 14.38
N ARG A 60 -1.17 -5.43 14.96
CA ARG A 60 -0.67 -6.14 16.16
C ARG A 60 -0.17 -7.51 15.79
N THR A 61 1.03 -7.84 16.23
CA THR A 61 1.59 -9.18 16.10
C THR A 61 1.33 -10.01 17.32
N THR A 62 1.22 -11.31 17.13
CA THR A 62 1.19 -12.31 18.22
C THR A 62 2.35 -13.25 17.98
N PRO A 63 3.25 -13.44 18.96
CA PRO A 63 4.35 -14.36 18.84
C PRO A 63 3.87 -15.82 18.87
N ASP A 64 4.76 -16.74 18.52
CA ASP A 64 4.61 -18.17 18.77
C ASP A 64 4.72 -18.51 20.28
N GLN A 65 4.65 -19.78 20.62
CA GLN A 65 4.72 -20.22 22.02
C GLN A 65 6.08 -19.97 22.66
N GLU A 66 7.15 -19.96 21.88
CA GLU A 66 8.51 -19.75 22.33
C GLU A 66 8.92 -18.28 22.35
N GLY A 67 8.12 -17.43 21.69
CA GLY A 67 8.37 -15.99 21.60
C GLY A 67 9.40 -15.59 20.56
N TRP A 68 9.84 -16.53 19.69
CA TRP A 68 10.89 -16.29 18.69
C TRP A 68 10.33 -15.70 17.39
N TYR A 69 9.19 -16.23 16.92
CA TYR A 69 8.60 -15.86 15.65
C TYR A 69 7.23 -15.21 15.81
N ILE A 70 6.85 -14.41 14.84
CA ILE A 70 5.49 -13.90 14.74
C ILE A 70 4.61 -15.01 14.17
N ASN A 71 3.69 -15.52 14.97
CA ASN A 71 2.73 -16.55 14.58
C ASN A 71 1.58 -16.01 13.74
N ARG A 72 1.18 -14.76 13.98
CA ARG A 72 0.12 -14.06 13.24
C ARG A 72 0.19 -12.56 13.43
N PHE A 73 -0.49 -11.84 12.55
CA PHE A 73 -0.78 -10.42 12.79
C PHE A 73 -2.26 -10.12 12.54
N THR A 74 -2.75 -9.08 13.21
CA THR A 74 -4.13 -8.59 13.10
C THR A 74 -4.12 -7.13 12.69
N ILE A 75 -4.90 -6.77 11.68
CA ILE A 75 -5.06 -5.38 11.21
C ILE A 75 -6.34 -4.81 11.80
N TYR A 76 -6.20 -3.68 12.49
CA TYR A 76 -7.29 -2.86 12.98
C TYR A 76 -7.36 -1.57 12.16
N LEU A 77 -8.57 -1.14 11.84
CA LEU A 77 -8.85 0.13 11.17
C LEU A 77 -9.85 0.91 12.04
N ASN A 78 -9.46 2.10 12.46
CA ASN A 78 -10.27 2.97 13.32
C ASN A 78 -10.77 2.24 14.59
N GLY A 79 -9.87 1.45 15.20
CA GLY A 79 -10.16 0.66 16.40
C GLY A 79 -10.91 -0.65 16.17
N LYS A 80 -11.42 -0.91 14.97
CA LYS A 80 -12.14 -2.14 14.63
C LYS A 80 -11.19 -3.18 14.05
N ARG A 81 -11.26 -4.43 14.57
CA ARG A 81 -10.56 -5.58 13.98
C ARG A 81 -11.14 -5.88 12.59
N ILE A 82 -10.31 -5.89 11.58
CA ILE A 82 -10.74 -6.10 10.19
C ILE A 82 -10.25 -7.44 9.64
N THR A 83 -8.97 -7.77 9.83
CA THR A 83 -8.35 -8.93 9.21
C THR A 83 -7.31 -9.53 10.15
N GLU A 84 -7.21 -10.86 10.15
CA GLU A 84 -6.13 -11.60 10.81
C GLU A 84 -5.47 -12.54 9.81
N ILE A 85 -4.14 -12.55 9.80
CA ILE A 85 -3.31 -13.36 8.91
C ILE A 85 -2.40 -14.26 9.75
N SER A 86 -2.39 -15.56 9.44
CA SER A 86 -1.46 -16.52 10.02
C SER A 86 -0.11 -16.47 9.33
N LEU A 87 0.97 -16.52 10.11
CA LEU A 87 2.35 -16.59 9.63
C LEU A 87 3.06 -17.87 10.11
N ARG A 88 2.30 -18.91 10.49
CA ARG A 88 2.86 -20.15 11.07
C ARG A 88 3.88 -20.84 10.18
N ASP A 89 3.72 -20.71 8.86
CA ASP A 89 4.59 -21.35 7.88
C ASP A 89 5.71 -20.40 7.40
N HIS A 90 5.87 -19.26 8.10
CA HIS A 90 6.85 -18.23 7.81
C HIS A 90 7.69 -17.94 9.03
N ASP A 91 8.99 -18.19 8.96
CA ASP A 91 9.94 -17.89 10.04
C ASP A 91 10.16 -16.37 10.14
N CYS A 92 9.15 -15.65 10.66
CA CYS A 92 9.08 -14.21 10.65
C CYS A 92 9.43 -13.63 12.03
N TYR A 93 10.52 -12.87 12.12
CA TYR A 93 10.93 -12.21 13.37
C TYR A 93 10.27 -10.83 13.54
N TYR A 94 10.11 -10.09 12.45
CA TYR A 94 9.48 -8.77 12.49
C TYR A 94 8.81 -8.42 11.17
N LEU A 95 7.96 -7.40 11.19
CA LEU A 95 7.29 -6.88 10.01
C LEU A 95 7.85 -5.53 9.60
N VAL A 96 7.92 -5.31 8.29
CA VAL A 96 8.06 -3.98 7.69
C VAL A 96 6.73 -3.62 7.07
N VAL A 97 6.15 -2.49 7.45
CA VAL A 97 4.85 -2.05 6.97
C VAL A 97 5.01 -0.76 6.17
N LYS A 98 4.59 -0.81 4.93
CA LYS A 98 4.62 0.35 4.02
C LYS A 98 3.20 0.70 3.58
N TYR A 99 2.95 1.98 3.41
CA TYR A 99 1.71 2.51 2.86
C TYR A 99 2.01 3.22 1.55
N ALA A 100 1.20 2.95 0.53
CA ALA A 100 1.25 3.64 -0.75
C ALA A 100 -0.13 4.15 -1.13
N LYS A 101 -0.23 5.44 -1.49
CA LYS A 101 -1.44 6.05 -2.03
C LYS A 101 -1.17 6.44 -3.49
N MET A 102 -1.88 5.79 -4.41
CA MET A 102 -1.76 6.10 -5.84
C MET A 102 -2.68 7.25 -6.25
N ASN A 103 -3.89 7.29 -5.68
CA ASN A 103 -4.87 8.36 -5.90
C ASN A 103 -5.89 8.36 -4.76
N LYS A 104 -6.91 9.23 -4.84
CA LYS A 104 -7.94 9.35 -3.80
C LYS A 104 -8.69 8.05 -3.49
N GLN A 105 -8.76 7.12 -4.44
CA GLN A 105 -9.56 5.88 -4.33
C GLN A 105 -8.71 4.62 -4.12
N HIS A 106 -7.40 4.69 -4.38
CA HIS A 106 -6.52 3.53 -4.37
C HIS A 106 -5.36 3.75 -3.40
N ALA A 107 -5.49 3.13 -2.26
CA ALA A 107 -4.46 3.04 -1.24
C ALA A 107 -4.17 1.57 -0.90
N PHE A 108 -2.92 1.30 -0.58
CA PHE A 108 -2.40 -0.03 -0.35
C PHE A 108 -1.54 -0.08 0.90
N ILE A 109 -1.56 -1.21 1.59
CA ILE A 109 -0.58 -1.55 2.62
C ILE A 109 0.23 -2.72 2.10
N GLN A 110 1.55 -2.59 2.09
CA GLN A 110 2.46 -3.72 1.92
C GLN A 110 2.96 -4.16 3.29
N ILE A 111 2.87 -5.45 3.56
CA ILE A 111 3.38 -6.09 4.77
C ILE A 111 4.45 -7.08 4.36
N ILE A 112 5.67 -6.85 4.83
CA ILE A 112 6.84 -7.68 4.55
C ILE A 112 7.27 -8.32 5.86
N GLY A 113 7.26 -9.65 5.93
CA GLY A 113 7.84 -10.41 7.03
C GLY A 113 9.32 -10.67 6.78
N ARG A 114 10.13 -10.42 7.80
CA ARG A 114 11.57 -10.62 7.79
C ARG A 114 11.96 -11.74 8.76
N GLY A 115 12.75 -12.68 8.27
CA GLY A 115 13.31 -13.76 9.04
C GLY A 115 14.76 -13.51 9.44
N GLU A 116 15.47 -14.59 9.75
CA GLU A 116 16.89 -14.56 10.05
C GLU A 116 17.70 -13.97 8.90
N ASN A 117 18.78 -13.25 9.22
CA ASN A 117 19.60 -12.52 8.24
C ASN A 117 18.80 -11.58 7.31
N ASP A 118 17.67 -11.10 7.79
CA ASP A 118 16.86 -10.08 7.12
C ASP A 118 16.24 -10.50 5.77
N TYR A 119 16.22 -11.79 5.45
CA TYR A 119 15.57 -12.22 4.23
C TYR A 119 14.04 -12.23 4.34
N VAL A 120 13.38 -12.12 3.20
CA VAL A 120 11.93 -12.03 3.13
C VAL A 120 11.30 -13.40 3.28
N THR A 121 10.46 -13.56 4.30
CA THR A 121 9.69 -14.78 4.57
C THR A 121 8.24 -14.64 4.17
N TYR A 122 7.71 -13.41 4.16
CA TYR A 122 6.34 -13.07 3.80
C TYR A 122 6.31 -11.73 3.09
N ASN A 123 5.51 -11.58 2.03
CA ASN A 123 5.35 -10.31 1.35
C ASN A 123 4.01 -10.25 0.62
N GLU A 124 3.11 -9.40 1.10
CA GLU A 124 1.81 -9.20 0.48
C GLU A 124 1.39 -7.73 0.46
N ILE A 125 0.65 -7.39 -0.58
CA ILE A 125 0.01 -6.08 -0.74
C ILE A 125 -1.49 -6.24 -0.52
N PHE A 126 -2.03 -5.40 0.35
CA PHE A 126 -3.43 -5.35 0.72
C PHE A 126 -4.08 -4.04 0.27
N THR A 127 -5.34 -4.10 -0.11
CA THR A 127 -6.22 -2.94 -0.25
C THR A 127 -7.46 -3.10 0.61
N TYR A 128 -7.99 -2.00 1.11
CA TYR A 128 -9.23 -2.02 1.88
C TYR A 128 -10.44 -1.91 0.96
N ASN A 129 -11.41 -2.80 1.16
CA ASN A 129 -12.68 -2.77 0.45
C ASN A 129 -13.79 -2.25 1.39
N LYS A 130 -14.24 -1.02 1.14
CA LYS A 130 -15.31 -0.37 1.94
C LYS A 130 -16.61 -1.15 1.96
N LYS A 131 -17.00 -1.78 0.84
CA LYS A 131 -18.28 -2.49 0.72
C LYS A 131 -18.34 -3.73 1.60
N SER A 132 -17.25 -4.50 1.64
CA SER A 132 -17.16 -5.70 2.47
C SER A 132 -16.57 -5.42 3.85
N ASN A 133 -16.04 -4.22 4.09
CA ASN A 133 -15.32 -3.86 5.32
C ASN A 133 -14.19 -4.85 5.63
N GLN A 134 -13.39 -5.19 4.61
CA GLN A 134 -12.31 -6.17 4.71
C GLN A 134 -11.07 -5.72 3.94
N PHE A 135 -9.90 -6.12 4.40
CA PHE A 135 -8.71 -6.13 3.57
C PHE A 135 -8.72 -7.34 2.66
N ARG A 136 -8.32 -7.13 1.42
CA ARG A 136 -8.05 -8.22 0.47
C ARG A 136 -6.63 -8.11 -0.04
N VAL A 137 -6.01 -9.25 -0.24
CA VAL A 137 -4.71 -9.36 -0.91
C VAL A 137 -4.92 -9.02 -2.38
N VAL A 138 -4.11 -8.10 -2.90
CA VAL A 138 -4.07 -7.75 -4.33
C VAL A 138 -2.85 -8.34 -5.02
N LYS A 139 -1.78 -8.59 -4.26
CA LYS A 139 -0.57 -9.27 -4.75
C LYS A 139 0.12 -10.01 -3.60
N SER A 140 0.49 -11.27 -3.84
CA SER A 140 1.42 -12.05 -3.02
C SER A 140 2.70 -12.27 -3.80
N PHE A 141 3.83 -12.14 -3.11
CA PHE A 141 5.13 -12.42 -3.68
C PHE A 141 5.64 -13.74 -3.08
N ASN A 142 5.64 -14.79 -3.88
CA ASN A 142 6.12 -16.12 -3.46
C ASN A 142 7.65 -16.17 -3.45
N ASN A 143 8.29 -15.32 -2.67
CA ASN A 143 9.74 -15.22 -2.70
C ASN A 143 10.36 -15.58 -1.36
N ARG A 144 11.00 -16.73 -1.32
CA ARG A 144 12.15 -17.03 -0.46
C ARG A 144 13.43 -16.39 -1.03
N SER A 145 13.34 -15.26 -1.73
CA SER A 145 14.50 -14.59 -2.28
C SER A 145 14.99 -13.51 -1.33
N SER A 146 16.29 -13.29 -1.30
CA SER A 146 16.96 -12.27 -0.48
C SER A 146 16.59 -10.83 -0.83
N TYR A 147 15.79 -10.63 -1.89
CA TYR A 147 15.36 -9.31 -2.35
C TYR A 147 13.83 -9.25 -2.37
N ALA A 148 13.25 -8.45 -1.47
CA ALA A 148 11.84 -8.09 -1.58
C ALA A 148 11.68 -7.17 -2.79
N GLU A 149 10.81 -7.55 -3.74
CA GLU A 149 10.27 -6.56 -4.65
C GLU A 149 9.46 -5.56 -3.83
N GLU A 150 9.98 -4.37 -3.67
CA GLU A 150 9.28 -3.27 -3.02
C GLU A 150 8.18 -2.74 -3.95
N ILE A 151 7.20 -2.03 -3.38
CA ILE A 151 6.32 -1.21 -4.19
C ILE A 151 7.20 -0.19 -4.91
N VAL A 152 7.43 -0.43 -6.20
CA VAL A 152 8.26 0.45 -7.02
C VAL A 152 7.44 1.70 -7.33
N THR A 153 7.98 2.83 -6.97
CA THR A 153 7.42 4.16 -7.27
C THR A 153 7.85 4.64 -8.65
#